data_2b18e9fffd94dbe0560c9da2583e2601
#
_entry.id   2b18e9fffd94dbe0560c9da2583e2601
#
_cell.length_a   1.000
_cell.length_b   1.000
_cell.length_c   1.000
_cell.angle_alpha   90.00
_cell.angle_beta   90.00
_cell.angle_gamma   90.00
#
_symmetry.space_group_name_H-M   'P 1'
#
loop_
_entity.id
_entity.type
_entity.pdbx_description
1 polymer ?
#
loop_
_entity_poly.entity_id
_entity_poly.type
_entity_poly.pdbx_seq_one_letter_code
_entity_poly.pdbx_strand_id
1 'polypeptide(L)'
;MTNAETVFGLNQDGVPTHWYNILADFQAEIPRPRLSRAAAADPRRSAIRPQVPLSMFRQGRSRARFIEIPEPVRVEYQRWRPTPLYRARRLESALNTPAHIYFKHEGTSPSGSHKLNTALPQAYYYAQAGVRELVTGTGAGQWGTALSMACRPYGLACTVFMVRCSYEQKPQRGSMMRLHGANVIVSPSTQTEVGRAALRADPDAPGSLAIANAEAIEYANARSDARFSLGSGENHVLMHQTVIGEEALLQMELSGDFPDVVIGAIGAGSNFAGITFPFYREALRHGHTVRFVAVEADACPKMTRGSYRLDHTDYSAITPMVKMYTLGHRFSSYQIHAGGLRFHGAAPIVSAMYHEGKIEAKSYSQSRVFESGVLFTHTEGIIPAPESAHAVACAIDEALSCLEHGSGRTILFNLSGHGLLDLSAYESFLSGDIVDYSPSDEDIRDSLSDIRP
;
A
#
# COMPACT_ATOMS: atom_id res chain seq x y z
N MET A 1 20.66 20.82 27.83
CA MET A 1 20.09 20.20 26.62
C MET A 1 18.84 20.99 26.26
N THR A 2 18.85 21.75 25.19
CA THR A 2 17.67 22.44 24.67
C THR A 2 16.62 21.39 24.35
N ASN A 3 15.40 21.59 24.86
CA ASN A 3 14.23 20.71 24.62
C ASN A 3 13.85 20.83 23.13
N ALA A 4 14.62 20.17 22.25
CA ALA A 4 14.38 20.22 20.83
C ALA A 4 13.15 19.38 20.53
N GLU A 5 12.15 19.97 19.90
CA GLU A 5 10.88 19.35 19.55
C GLU A 5 11.11 18.04 18.75
N THR A 6 10.39 16.99 19.12
CA THR A 6 10.52 15.66 18.51
C THR A 6 9.24 15.25 17.78
N VAL A 7 8.10 15.88 18.12
CA VAL A 7 6.79 15.56 17.57
C VAL A 7 6.17 16.82 16.97
N PHE A 8 5.88 16.77 15.69
CA PHE A 8 5.26 17.88 14.95
C PHE A 8 3.80 17.53 14.69
N GLY A 9 2.93 18.02 15.57
CA GLY A 9 1.48 17.85 15.48
C GLY A 9 0.83 19.00 14.74
N LEU A 10 -0.31 18.73 14.10
CA LEU A 10 -1.22 19.74 13.59
C LEU A 10 -2.54 19.64 14.37
N ASN A 11 -3.28 20.74 14.48
CA ASN A 11 -4.65 20.71 14.95
C ASN A 11 -5.62 20.16 13.87
N GLN A 12 -6.91 20.06 14.15
CA GLN A 12 -7.90 19.56 13.21
C GLN A 12 -8.03 20.41 11.92
N ASP A 13 -7.67 21.68 11.97
CA ASP A 13 -7.68 22.56 10.78
C ASP A 13 -6.58 22.19 9.79
N GLY A 14 -5.55 21.45 10.23
CA GLY A 14 -4.50 20.90 9.40
C GLY A 14 -4.92 19.67 8.59
N VAL A 15 -6.16 19.14 8.76
CA VAL A 15 -6.67 18.07 7.89
C VAL A 15 -6.89 18.62 6.49
N PRO A 16 -6.29 18.03 5.44
CA PRO A 16 -6.43 18.53 4.07
C PRO A 16 -7.90 18.59 3.62
N THR A 17 -8.24 19.67 2.91
CA THR A 17 -9.56 19.84 2.29
C THR A 17 -9.64 19.26 0.88
N HIS A 18 -8.49 18.94 0.28
CA HIS A 18 -8.37 18.39 -1.06
C HIS A 18 -7.33 17.28 -1.10
N TRP A 19 -7.53 16.32 -1.99
CA TRP A 19 -6.48 15.39 -2.41
C TRP A 19 -5.65 15.99 -3.53
N TYR A 20 -4.36 15.77 -3.52
CA TYR A 20 -3.49 16.13 -4.64
C TYR A 20 -3.51 15.05 -5.73
N ASN A 21 -3.65 15.48 -6.96
CA ASN A 21 -3.66 14.62 -8.13
C ASN A 21 -2.40 14.82 -8.97
N ILE A 22 -1.48 13.88 -8.89
CA ILE A 22 -0.19 13.93 -9.60
C ILE A 22 -0.35 13.98 -11.12
N LEU A 23 -1.49 13.52 -11.68
CA LEU A 23 -1.75 13.59 -13.13
C LEU A 23 -1.79 15.01 -13.68
N ALA A 24 -1.88 16.03 -12.82
CA ALA A 24 -1.77 17.44 -13.23
C ALA A 24 -0.31 17.86 -13.51
N ASP A 25 0.65 17.25 -12.83
CA ASP A 25 2.05 17.67 -12.84
C ASP A 25 2.99 16.63 -13.50
N PHE A 26 2.58 15.36 -13.53
CA PHE A 26 3.31 14.30 -14.24
C PHE A 26 2.80 14.17 -15.68
N GLN A 27 3.67 14.51 -16.64
CA GLN A 27 3.29 14.66 -18.05
C GLN A 27 3.49 13.40 -18.90
N ALA A 28 4.14 12.34 -18.38
CA ALA A 28 4.32 11.13 -19.15
C ALA A 28 2.97 10.46 -19.48
N GLU A 29 2.89 9.91 -20.67
CA GLU A 29 1.69 9.19 -21.11
C GLU A 29 1.57 7.86 -20.36
N ILE A 30 0.49 7.70 -19.61
CA ILE A 30 0.14 6.42 -19.01
C ILE A 30 -0.78 5.70 -20.00
N PRO A 31 -0.33 4.57 -20.59
CA PRO A 31 -1.14 3.83 -21.54
C PRO A 31 -2.49 3.43 -20.98
N ARG A 32 -3.54 3.58 -21.79
CA ARG A 32 -4.89 3.18 -21.38
C ARG A 32 -4.94 1.66 -21.14
N PRO A 33 -5.72 1.20 -20.15
CA PRO A 33 -5.95 -0.22 -19.93
C PRO A 33 -6.48 -0.89 -21.21
N ARG A 34 -5.97 -2.07 -21.52
CA ARG A 34 -6.33 -2.84 -22.72
C ARG A 34 -6.88 -4.21 -22.34
N LEU A 35 -7.87 -4.67 -23.09
CA LEU A 35 -8.35 -6.04 -22.96
C LEU A 35 -7.43 -6.99 -23.72
N SER A 36 -7.02 -8.08 -23.08
CA SER A 36 -6.44 -9.22 -23.79
C SER A 36 -7.51 -9.88 -24.68
N ARG A 37 -7.11 -10.53 -25.78
CA ARG A 37 -8.04 -11.29 -26.63
C ARG A 37 -8.73 -12.39 -25.83
N ALA A 38 -8.01 -13.07 -24.95
CA ALA A 38 -8.58 -14.11 -24.07
C ALA A 38 -9.61 -13.53 -23.11
N ALA A 39 -9.30 -12.41 -22.44
CA ALA A 39 -10.24 -11.72 -21.56
C ALA A 39 -11.46 -11.18 -22.32
N ALA A 40 -11.32 -10.72 -23.56
CA ALA A 40 -12.44 -10.27 -24.39
C ALA A 40 -13.38 -11.42 -24.82
N ALA A 41 -12.83 -12.62 -24.99
CA ALA A 41 -13.58 -13.82 -25.39
C ALA A 41 -14.13 -14.62 -24.20
N ASP A 42 -13.76 -14.29 -22.96
CA ASP A 42 -14.20 -15.02 -21.76
C ASP A 42 -15.70 -14.79 -21.48
N PRO A 43 -16.54 -15.84 -21.49
CA PRO A 43 -17.98 -15.72 -21.20
C PRO A 43 -18.28 -15.11 -19.84
N ARG A 44 -17.41 -15.32 -18.83
CA ARG A 44 -17.54 -14.75 -17.48
C ARG A 44 -17.49 -13.25 -17.48
N ARG A 45 -16.84 -12.65 -18.48
CA ARG A 45 -16.70 -11.21 -18.60
C ARG A 45 -18.01 -10.48 -18.91
N SER A 46 -18.90 -11.08 -19.70
CA SER A 46 -20.21 -10.48 -19.98
C SER A 46 -21.05 -10.28 -18.71
N ALA A 47 -20.75 -11.06 -17.67
CA ALA A 47 -21.35 -10.94 -16.34
C ALA A 47 -20.61 -9.93 -15.41
N ILE A 48 -19.40 -9.46 -15.79
CA ILE A 48 -18.65 -8.50 -14.96
C ILE A 48 -19.28 -7.11 -15.07
N ARG A 49 -19.79 -6.65 -13.95
CA ARG A 49 -20.33 -5.29 -13.82
C ARG A 49 -19.21 -4.30 -13.55
N PRO A 50 -19.38 -2.99 -13.90
CA PRO A 50 -18.48 -1.96 -13.43
C PRO A 50 -18.38 -2.00 -11.90
N GLN A 51 -17.17 -2.26 -11.39
CA GLN A 51 -16.96 -2.39 -9.93
C GLN A 51 -16.78 -1.01 -9.29
N VAL A 52 -16.18 -0.05 -9.99
CA VAL A 52 -15.87 1.28 -9.46
C VAL A 52 -17.00 2.27 -9.81
N PRO A 53 -17.55 3.02 -8.84
CA PRO A 53 -18.51 4.09 -9.11
C PRO A 53 -17.98 5.13 -10.10
N LEU A 54 -18.88 5.69 -10.91
CA LEU A 54 -18.52 6.66 -11.94
C LEU A 54 -17.77 7.89 -11.37
N SER A 55 -18.13 8.32 -10.15
CA SER A 55 -17.43 9.40 -9.44
C SER A 55 -15.95 9.10 -9.22
N MET A 56 -15.61 7.94 -8.68
CA MET A 56 -14.22 7.53 -8.45
C MET A 56 -13.49 7.24 -9.77
N PHE A 57 -14.18 6.67 -10.76
CA PHE A 57 -13.61 6.49 -12.09
C PHE A 57 -13.22 7.83 -12.74
N ARG A 58 -14.05 8.87 -12.57
CA ARG A 58 -13.75 10.24 -13.04
C ARG A 58 -12.57 10.84 -12.27
N GLN A 59 -12.51 10.63 -10.95
CA GLN A 59 -11.37 11.08 -10.13
C GLN A 59 -10.04 10.48 -10.63
N GLY A 60 -9.99 9.17 -10.86
CA GLY A 60 -8.77 8.49 -11.32
C GLY A 60 -8.31 8.91 -12.73
N ARG A 61 -9.12 9.69 -13.46
CA ARG A 61 -8.82 10.22 -14.82
C ARG A 61 -8.79 11.74 -14.89
N SER A 62 -9.12 12.41 -13.80
CA SER A 62 -9.10 13.87 -13.72
C SER A 62 -7.70 14.41 -13.99
N ARG A 63 -7.64 15.61 -14.59
CA ARG A 63 -6.43 16.43 -14.72
C ARG A 63 -6.44 17.64 -13.80
N ALA A 64 -7.50 17.81 -13.00
CA ALA A 64 -7.52 18.82 -11.95
C ALA A 64 -6.45 18.48 -10.90
N ARG A 65 -5.65 19.48 -10.52
CA ARG A 65 -4.53 19.29 -9.57
C ARG A 65 -5.01 18.95 -8.17
N PHE A 66 -6.13 19.51 -7.76
CA PHE A 66 -6.74 19.27 -6.46
C PHE A 66 -8.16 18.78 -6.64
N ILE A 67 -8.52 17.74 -5.94
CA ILE A 67 -9.88 17.16 -5.89
C ILE A 67 -10.41 17.34 -4.48
N GLU A 68 -11.53 18.01 -4.34
CA GLU A 68 -12.15 18.29 -3.05
C GLU A 68 -12.48 16.99 -2.29
N ILE A 69 -12.17 16.97 -1.01
CA ILE A 69 -12.57 15.90 -0.08
C ILE A 69 -14.00 16.19 0.38
N PRO A 70 -14.97 15.31 0.09
CA PRO A 70 -16.34 15.51 0.53
C PRO A 70 -16.42 15.71 2.06
N GLU A 71 -17.27 16.63 2.51
CA GLU A 71 -17.41 16.93 3.93
C GLU A 71 -17.66 15.68 4.80
N PRO A 72 -18.55 14.72 4.44
CA PRO A 72 -18.72 13.51 5.25
C PRO A 72 -17.46 12.66 5.40
N VAL A 73 -16.56 12.67 4.40
CA VAL A 73 -15.26 11.98 4.47
C VAL A 73 -14.30 12.77 5.36
N ARG A 74 -14.30 14.11 5.26
CA ARG A 74 -13.43 14.98 6.06
C ARG A 74 -13.78 14.92 7.53
N VAL A 75 -15.07 14.88 7.88
CA VAL A 75 -15.56 14.69 9.26
C VAL A 75 -15.04 13.37 9.85
N GLU A 76 -15.05 12.27 9.08
CA GLU A 76 -14.48 11.01 9.52
C GLU A 76 -12.95 11.08 9.67
N TYR A 77 -12.25 11.77 8.76
CA TYR A 77 -10.81 12.01 8.90
C TYR A 77 -10.47 12.78 10.18
N GLN A 78 -11.18 13.82 10.52
CA GLN A 78 -10.96 14.67 11.69
C GLN A 78 -11.06 13.93 13.04
N ARG A 79 -11.60 12.70 13.07
CA ARG A 79 -11.65 11.88 14.27
C ARG A 79 -10.29 11.32 14.69
N TRP A 80 -9.30 11.28 13.79
CA TRP A 80 -8.00 10.67 14.05
C TRP A 80 -6.84 11.30 13.26
N ARG A 81 -7.13 12.16 12.30
CA ARG A 81 -6.14 12.96 11.59
C ARG A 81 -6.14 14.40 12.15
N PRO A 82 -5.03 15.15 11.96
CA PRO A 82 -3.75 14.77 11.33
C PRO A 82 -2.98 13.71 12.11
N THR A 83 -2.28 12.81 11.38
CA THR A 83 -1.34 11.89 12.02
C THR A 83 -0.04 12.62 12.37
N PRO A 84 0.68 12.24 13.44
CA PRO A 84 1.89 12.95 13.84
C PRO A 84 3.07 12.69 12.90
N LEU A 85 3.95 13.68 12.78
CA LEU A 85 5.30 13.56 12.27
C LEU A 85 6.27 13.56 13.44
N TYR A 86 7.23 12.64 13.42
CA TYR A 86 8.28 12.55 14.45
C TYR A 86 9.64 12.77 13.84
N ARG A 87 10.56 13.34 14.62
CA ARG A 87 12.01 13.25 14.36
C ARG A 87 12.60 12.13 15.21
N ALA A 88 13.23 11.16 14.56
CA ALA A 88 13.79 9.95 15.17
C ALA A 88 15.18 10.23 15.80
N ARG A 89 15.24 11.15 16.76
CA ARG A 89 16.52 11.62 17.36
C ARG A 89 17.31 10.52 18.07
N ARG A 90 16.61 9.53 18.66
CA ARG A 90 17.28 8.42 19.33
C ARG A 90 17.90 7.47 18.30
N LEU A 91 17.23 7.26 17.17
CA LEU A 91 17.77 6.50 16.06
C LEU A 91 18.97 7.23 15.43
N GLU A 92 18.86 8.56 15.20
CA GLU A 92 19.99 9.39 14.73
C GLU A 92 21.21 9.22 15.64
N SER A 93 21.00 9.28 16.97
CA SER A 93 22.05 9.10 17.97
C SER A 93 22.62 7.68 17.98
N ALA A 94 21.77 6.66 17.88
CA ALA A 94 22.22 5.25 17.87
C ALA A 94 23.06 4.92 16.64
N LEU A 95 22.76 5.56 15.49
CA LEU A 95 23.52 5.43 14.24
C LEU A 95 24.76 6.34 14.18
N ASN A 96 24.90 7.25 15.15
CA ASN A 96 25.96 8.28 15.15
C ASN A 96 26.02 9.06 13.82
N THR A 97 24.88 9.35 13.23
CA THR A 97 24.77 9.97 11.90
C THR A 97 24.55 11.48 11.99
N PRO A 98 25.06 12.27 11.02
CA PRO A 98 24.68 13.68 10.86
C PRO A 98 23.32 13.88 10.18
N ALA A 99 22.64 12.82 9.76
CA ALA A 99 21.34 12.89 9.09
C ALA A 99 20.24 13.30 10.07
N HIS A 100 19.23 14.03 9.57
CA HIS A 100 17.96 14.25 10.24
C HIS A 100 16.95 13.23 9.74
N ILE A 101 16.41 12.37 10.62
CA ILE A 101 15.49 11.30 10.26
C ILE A 101 14.08 11.63 10.76
N TYR A 102 13.14 11.76 9.84
CA TYR A 102 11.72 12.01 10.13
C TYR A 102 10.85 10.85 9.68
N PHE A 103 9.79 10.57 10.45
CA PHE A 103 8.78 9.60 10.03
C PHE A 103 7.36 10.11 10.26
N LYS A 104 6.53 9.95 9.23
CA LYS A 104 5.09 10.18 9.28
C LYS A 104 4.40 8.93 9.82
N HIS A 105 3.70 9.03 10.96
CA HIS A 105 3.21 7.85 11.68
C HIS A 105 1.74 7.52 11.35
N GLU A 106 1.50 6.84 10.23
CA GLU A 106 0.17 6.39 9.81
C GLU A 106 -0.37 5.18 10.63
N GLY A 107 0.48 4.53 11.41
CA GLY A 107 0.08 3.47 12.34
C GLY A 107 -0.81 3.93 13.49
N THR A 108 -0.92 5.24 13.75
CA THR A 108 -1.84 5.83 14.74
C THR A 108 -3.30 5.84 14.27
N SER A 109 -3.58 5.53 13.00
CA SER A 109 -4.96 5.42 12.53
C SER A 109 -5.71 4.30 13.26
N PRO A 110 -7.04 4.41 13.44
CA PRO A 110 -7.82 3.38 14.13
C PRO A 110 -7.74 1.99 13.50
N SER A 111 -7.43 1.91 12.20
CA SER A 111 -7.20 0.64 11.51
C SER A 111 -5.76 0.11 11.65
N GLY A 112 -4.88 0.88 12.29
CA GLY A 112 -3.47 0.58 12.47
C GLY A 112 -2.60 0.77 11.23
N SER A 113 -3.11 1.39 10.15
CA SER A 113 -2.36 1.63 8.92
C SER A 113 -2.95 2.76 8.06
N HIS A 114 -2.16 3.24 7.07
CA HIS A 114 -2.56 4.25 6.07
C HIS A 114 -3.80 3.87 5.23
N LYS A 115 -4.23 2.60 5.23
CA LYS A 115 -5.27 2.13 4.30
C LYS A 115 -6.64 2.75 4.55
N LEU A 116 -6.91 3.21 5.77
CA LEU A 116 -8.15 3.88 6.11
C LEU A 116 -8.35 5.19 5.32
N ASN A 117 -7.26 5.84 4.87
CA ASN A 117 -7.31 7.07 4.08
C ASN A 117 -8.06 6.90 2.75
N THR A 118 -7.99 5.74 2.14
CA THR A 118 -8.74 5.45 0.91
C THR A 118 -10.02 4.65 1.17
N ALA A 119 -10.07 3.87 2.25
CA ALA A 119 -11.24 3.06 2.57
C ALA A 119 -12.47 3.92 2.86
N LEU A 120 -12.31 5.03 3.62
CA LEU A 120 -13.39 5.96 3.93
C LEU A 120 -14.00 6.62 2.67
N PRO A 121 -13.23 7.30 1.80
CA PRO A 121 -13.83 7.87 0.60
C PRO A 121 -14.40 6.82 -0.35
N GLN A 122 -13.77 5.64 -0.46
CA GLN A 122 -14.36 4.56 -1.25
C GLN A 122 -15.73 4.16 -0.70
N ALA A 123 -15.84 3.86 0.58
CA ALA A 123 -17.11 3.50 1.20
C ALA A 123 -18.17 4.60 1.01
N TYR A 124 -17.81 5.88 1.17
CA TYR A 124 -18.68 7.01 0.89
C TYR A 124 -19.22 7.00 -0.54
N TYR A 125 -18.33 6.92 -1.54
CA TYR A 125 -18.75 6.98 -2.94
C TYR A 125 -19.55 5.76 -3.39
N TYR A 126 -19.25 4.57 -2.86
CA TYR A 126 -20.06 3.39 -3.10
C TYR A 126 -21.46 3.52 -2.51
N ALA A 127 -21.58 4.02 -1.27
CA ALA A 127 -22.88 4.29 -0.65
C ALA A 127 -23.71 5.31 -1.46
N GLN A 128 -23.08 6.40 -1.92
CA GLN A 128 -23.72 7.40 -2.80
C GLN A 128 -24.16 6.80 -4.16
N ALA A 129 -23.50 5.76 -4.62
CA ALA A 129 -23.89 5.02 -5.84
C ALA A 129 -24.98 3.95 -5.59
N GLY A 130 -25.55 3.88 -4.37
CA GLY A 130 -26.62 2.94 -4.03
C GLY A 130 -26.15 1.51 -3.76
N VAL A 131 -24.85 1.29 -3.62
CA VAL A 131 -24.27 -0.01 -3.22
C VAL A 131 -24.65 -0.30 -1.77
N ARG A 132 -24.88 -1.58 -1.45
CA ARG A 132 -25.24 -2.03 -0.11
C ARG A 132 -24.14 -2.86 0.57
N GLU A 133 -23.28 -3.48 -0.22
CA GLU A 133 -22.20 -4.31 0.28
C GLU A 133 -20.89 -4.06 -0.48
N LEU A 134 -19.79 -3.91 0.25
CA LEU A 134 -18.44 -3.95 -0.30
C LEU A 134 -17.82 -5.31 -0.05
N VAL A 135 -17.21 -5.85 -1.12
CA VAL A 135 -16.53 -7.13 -1.09
C VAL A 135 -15.07 -6.91 -1.46
N THR A 136 -14.15 -7.57 -0.78
CA THR A 136 -12.73 -7.43 -1.09
C THR A 136 -11.92 -8.68 -0.77
N GLY A 137 -10.75 -8.81 -1.42
CA GLY A 137 -9.68 -9.69 -1.00
C GLY A 137 -8.66 -8.95 -0.13
N THR A 138 -8.08 -9.63 0.84
CA THR A 138 -7.01 -9.07 1.67
C THR A 138 -5.90 -10.09 1.89
N GLY A 139 -4.64 -9.67 1.74
CA GLY A 139 -3.46 -10.50 2.03
C GLY A 139 -3.24 -10.63 3.53
N ALA A 140 -2.47 -9.71 4.12
CA ALA A 140 -2.15 -9.70 5.55
C ALA A 140 -3.28 -9.18 6.47
N GLY A 141 -4.40 -8.73 5.92
CA GLY A 141 -5.58 -8.29 6.66
C GLY A 141 -5.72 -6.78 6.86
N GLN A 142 -4.69 -5.97 6.61
CA GLN A 142 -4.76 -4.51 6.85
C GLN A 142 -5.84 -3.84 5.99
N TRP A 143 -5.98 -4.24 4.72
CA TRP A 143 -7.01 -3.70 3.85
C TRP A 143 -8.42 -4.10 4.29
N GLY A 144 -8.61 -5.39 4.58
CA GLY A 144 -9.90 -5.88 5.11
C GLY A 144 -10.32 -5.16 6.39
N THR A 145 -9.37 -4.92 7.31
CA THR A 145 -9.63 -4.16 8.54
C THR A 145 -10.05 -2.73 8.23
N ALA A 146 -9.32 -2.01 7.39
CA ALA A 146 -9.65 -0.63 7.05
C ALA A 146 -11.01 -0.51 6.34
N LEU A 147 -11.32 -1.42 5.41
CA LEU A 147 -12.59 -1.41 4.68
C LEU A 147 -13.78 -1.75 5.60
N SER A 148 -13.63 -2.75 6.49
CA SER A 148 -14.68 -3.09 7.44
C SER A 148 -15.04 -1.93 8.36
N MET A 149 -14.03 -1.18 8.84
CA MET A 149 -14.24 0.06 9.59
C MET A 149 -14.97 1.12 8.76
N ALA A 150 -14.47 1.38 7.54
CA ALA A 150 -14.98 2.43 6.66
C ALA A 150 -16.42 2.19 6.20
N CYS A 151 -16.88 0.94 6.14
CA CYS A 151 -18.26 0.61 5.79
C CYS A 151 -19.27 1.06 6.87
N ARG A 152 -18.87 1.12 8.13
CA ARG A 152 -19.77 1.40 9.25
C ARG A 152 -20.43 2.79 9.21
N PRO A 153 -19.69 3.90 9.05
CA PRO A 153 -20.29 5.25 9.00
C PRO A 153 -21.31 5.42 7.86
N TYR A 154 -21.18 4.62 6.79
CA TYR A 154 -22.02 4.76 5.58
C TYR A 154 -23.06 3.65 5.43
N GLY A 155 -23.26 2.81 6.45
CA GLY A 155 -24.30 1.78 6.50
C GLY A 155 -24.11 0.64 5.48
N LEU A 156 -22.87 0.37 5.07
CA LEU A 156 -22.53 -0.70 4.14
C LEU A 156 -22.25 -2.01 4.88
N ALA A 157 -22.69 -3.14 4.31
CA ALA A 157 -22.16 -4.45 4.66
C ALA A 157 -20.75 -4.61 4.08
N CYS A 158 -19.95 -5.50 4.69
CA CYS A 158 -18.59 -5.78 4.23
C CYS A 158 -18.33 -7.29 4.26
N THR A 159 -17.88 -7.85 3.14
CA THR A 159 -17.40 -9.25 3.06
C THR A 159 -15.94 -9.26 2.61
N VAL A 160 -15.10 -9.97 3.36
CA VAL A 160 -13.64 -9.99 3.16
C VAL A 160 -13.15 -11.41 2.95
N PHE A 161 -12.57 -11.69 1.79
CA PHE A 161 -11.83 -12.91 1.51
C PHE A 161 -10.39 -12.73 1.97
N MET A 162 -10.00 -13.41 3.06
CA MET A 162 -8.65 -13.29 3.64
C MET A 162 -7.81 -14.51 3.29
N VAL A 163 -6.60 -14.27 2.79
CA VAL A 163 -5.63 -15.33 2.45
C VAL A 163 -5.40 -16.25 3.63
N ARG A 164 -5.55 -17.58 3.44
CA ARG A 164 -5.52 -18.62 4.48
C ARG A 164 -4.27 -18.52 5.36
N CYS A 165 -3.08 -18.58 4.78
CA CYS A 165 -1.85 -18.54 5.56
C CYS A 165 -1.74 -17.27 6.43
N SER A 166 -2.21 -16.13 5.92
CA SER A 166 -2.21 -14.89 6.71
C SER A 166 -3.28 -14.89 7.79
N TYR A 167 -4.44 -15.52 7.55
CA TYR A 167 -5.49 -15.67 8.56
C TYR A 167 -5.00 -16.55 9.74
N GLU A 168 -4.29 -17.62 9.43
CA GLU A 168 -3.72 -18.54 10.44
C GLU A 168 -2.58 -17.89 11.22
N GLN A 169 -1.69 -17.14 10.55
CA GLN A 169 -0.59 -16.42 11.19
C GLN A 169 -1.05 -15.22 12.04
N LYS A 170 -2.18 -14.58 11.67
CA LYS A 170 -2.65 -13.32 12.27
C LYS A 170 -4.16 -13.36 12.54
N PRO A 171 -4.64 -14.30 13.39
CA PRO A 171 -6.08 -14.49 13.63
C PRO A 171 -6.75 -13.25 14.24
N GLN A 172 -5.99 -12.39 14.95
CA GLN A 172 -6.48 -11.14 15.54
C GLN A 172 -7.00 -10.17 14.48
N ARG A 173 -6.45 -10.19 13.27
CA ARG A 173 -6.95 -9.38 12.14
C ARG A 173 -8.35 -9.81 11.73
N GLY A 174 -8.62 -11.13 11.67
CA GLY A 174 -9.95 -11.67 11.43
C GLY A 174 -10.95 -11.26 12.52
N SER A 175 -10.53 -11.29 13.79
CA SER A 175 -11.34 -10.85 14.92
C SER A 175 -11.66 -9.36 14.85
N MET A 176 -10.69 -8.52 14.51
CA MET A 176 -10.88 -7.08 14.36
C MET A 176 -11.88 -6.75 13.25
N MET A 177 -11.78 -7.40 12.09
CA MET A 177 -12.75 -7.25 11.00
C MET A 177 -14.16 -7.64 11.42
N ARG A 178 -14.33 -8.78 12.14
CA ARG A 178 -15.64 -9.22 12.65
C ARG A 178 -16.22 -8.26 13.71
N LEU A 179 -15.38 -7.68 14.57
CA LEU A 179 -15.80 -6.65 15.52
C LEU A 179 -16.35 -5.40 14.81
N HIS A 180 -15.82 -5.08 13.63
CA HIS A 180 -16.37 -4.02 12.76
C HIS A 180 -17.55 -4.52 11.90
N GLY A 181 -18.05 -5.73 12.14
CA GLY A 181 -19.25 -6.28 11.49
C GLY A 181 -19.01 -6.84 10.09
N ALA A 182 -17.77 -7.13 9.70
CA ALA A 182 -17.49 -7.79 8.44
C ALA A 182 -17.71 -9.29 8.51
N ASN A 183 -18.20 -9.86 7.40
CA ASN A 183 -18.16 -11.29 7.13
C ASN A 183 -16.76 -11.65 6.60
N VAL A 184 -16.01 -12.48 7.33
CA VAL A 184 -14.64 -12.87 6.96
C VAL A 184 -14.63 -14.32 6.48
N ILE A 185 -14.21 -14.50 5.24
CA ILE A 185 -14.11 -15.79 4.55
C ILE A 185 -12.64 -16.10 4.30
N VAL A 186 -12.20 -17.30 4.72
CA VAL A 186 -10.82 -17.76 4.46
C VAL A 186 -10.71 -18.21 3.01
N SER A 187 -9.73 -17.67 2.28
CA SER A 187 -9.48 -17.94 0.85
C SER A 187 -8.23 -18.81 0.67
N PRO A 188 -8.28 -19.90 -0.14
CA PRO A 188 -9.41 -20.35 -0.98
C PRO A 188 -10.61 -20.88 -0.19
N SER A 189 -11.81 -20.61 -0.69
CA SER A 189 -13.07 -21.03 -0.05
C SER A 189 -13.92 -21.94 -0.93
N THR A 190 -14.91 -22.59 -0.34
CA THR A 190 -15.92 -23.36 -1.08
C THR A 190 -17.09 -22.51 -1.59
N GLN A 191 -17.12 -21.21 -1.30
CA GLN A 191 -18.23 -20.32 -1.65
C GLN A 191 -18.21 -19.85 -3.09
N THR A 192 -17.06 -19.90 -3.76
CA THR A 192 -16.86 -19.46 -5.13
C THR A 192 -16.33 -20.61 -6.00
N GLU A 193 -16.50 -20.53 -7.33
CA GLU A 193 -15.91 -21.53 -8.23
C GLU A 193 -14.39 -21.39 -8.30
N VAL A 194 -13.89 -20.14 -8.25
CA VAL A 194 -12.44 -19.87 -8.16
C VAL A 194 -11.83 -20.57 -6.95
N GLY A 195 -12.45 -20.42 -5.78
CA GLY A 195 -11.97 -21.06 -4.55
C GLY A 195 -12.06 -22.59 -4.61
N ARG A 196 -13.18 -23.13 -5.07
CA ARG A 196 -13.35 -24.58 -5.27
C ARG A 196 -12.32 -25.15 -6.26
N ALA A 197 -12.03 -24.43 -7.35
CA ALA A 197 -11.03 -24.87 -8.32
C ALA A 197 -9.61 -24.89 -7.69
N ALA A 198 -9.26 -23.88 -6.91
CA ALA A 198 -8.00 -23.85 -6.18
C ALA A 198 -7.87 -25.02 -5.19
N LEU A 199 -8.93 -25.30 -4.41
CA LEU A 199 -8.97 -26.40 -3.45
C LEU A 199 -8.98 -27.80 -4.09
N ARG A 200 -9.52 -27.93 -5.31
CA ARG A 200 -9.40 -29.19 -6.07
C ARG A 200 -7.98 -29.44 -6.56
N ALA A 201 -7.25 -28.38 -6.92
CA ALA A 201 -5.87 -28.48 -7.34
C ALA A 201 -4.91 -28.76 -6.18
N ASP A 202 -5.14 -28.12 -5.04
CA ASP A 202 -4.40 -28.29 -3.80
C ASP A 202 -5.32 -28.03 -2.59
N PRO A 203 -5.79 -29.09 -1.88
CA PRO A 203 -6.66 -28.94 -0.71
C PRO A 203 -6.03 -28.13 0.43
N ASP A 204 -4.70 -28.13 0.54
CA ASP A 204 -3.92 -27.42 1.55
C ASP A 204 -3.38 -26.08 1.05
N ALA A 205 -3.85 -25.61 -0.11
CA ALA A 205 -3.39 -24.36 -0.71
C ALA A 205 -3.34 -23.23 0.33
N PRO A 206 -2.20 -22.57 0.49
CA PRO A 206 -2.02 -21.47 1.46
C PRO A 206 -2.81 -20.23 1.08
N GLY A 207 -3.30 -20.17 -0.15
CA GLY A 207 -3.96 -19.03 -0.75
C GLY A 207 -2.98 -17.96 -1.24
N SER A 208 -3.51 -17.05 -2.05
CA SER A 208 -2.80 -15.86 -2.51
C SER A 208 -3.74 -14.68 -2.58
N LEU A 209 -3.21 -13.44 -2.59
CA LEU A 209 -4.02 -12.24 -2.75
C LEU A 209 -4.75 -12.24 -4.11
N ALA A 210 -4.12 -12.78 -5.14
CA ALA A 210 -4.72 -12.89 -6.47
C ALA A 210 -5.96 -13.82 -6.48
N ILE A 211 -5.90 -14.97 -5.76
CA ILE A 211 -7.04 -15.88 -5.59
C ILE A 211 -8.12 -15.19 -4.75
N ALA A 212 -7.78 -14.59 -3.62
CA ALA A 212 -8.72 -13.90 -2.75
C ALA A 212 -9.47 -12.77 -3.48
N ASN A 213 -8.77 -12.00 -4.32
CA ASN A 213 -9.39 -10.98 -5.17
C ASN A 213 -10.32 -11.59 -6.22
N ALA A 214 -9.92 -12.68 -6.87
CA ALA A 214 -10.76 -13.35 -7.87
C ALA A 214 -12.05 -13.92 -7.24
N GLU A 215 -11.96 -14.53 -6.04
CA GLU A 215 -13.13 -14.97 -5.27
C GLU A 215 -14.04 -13.79 -4.91
N ALA A 216 -13.45 -12.68 -4.44
CA ALA A 216 -14.20 -11.48 -4.07
C ALA A 216 -14.92 -10.86 -5.29
N ILE A 217 -14.30 -10.84 -6.46
CA ILE A 217 -14.90 -10.37 -7.72
C ILE A 217 -16.06 -11.29 -8.14
N GLU A 218 -15.87 -12.61 -8.10
CA GLU A 218 -16.90 -13.58 -8.40
C GLU A 218 -18.13 -13.41 -7.48
N TYR A 219 -17.88 -13.34 -6.16
CA TYR A 219 -18.92 -13.15 -5.16
C TYR A 219 -19.69 -11.83 -5.37
N ALA A 220 -18.99 -10.72 -5.63
CA ALA A 220 -19.61 -9.43 -5.87
C ALA A 220 -20.44 -9.43 -7.17
N ASN A 221 -19.97 -10.08 -8.24
CA ASN A 221 -20.69 -10.16 -9.51
C ASN A 221 -21.96 -10.97 -9.45
N ALA A 222 -22.06 -11.96 -8.56
CA ALA A 222 -23.27 -12.75 -8.34
C ALA A 222 -24.40 -11.94 -7.67
N ARG A 223 -24.13 -10.72 -7.16
CA ARG A 223 -25.06 -9.90 -6.39
C ARG A 223 -25.26 -8.53 -7.04
N SER A 224 -26.51 -8.08 -7.15
CA SER A 224 -26.83 -6.80 -7.80
C SER A 224 -26.41 -5.58 -6.97
N ASP A 225 -26.41 -5.70 -5.65
CA ASP A 225 -26.19 -4.65 -4.64
C ASP A 225 -24.77 -4.65 -4.07
N ALA A 226 -23.92 -5.60 -4.46
CA ALA A 226 -22.53 -5.71 -4.02
C ALA A 226 -21.53 -5.22 -5.08
N ARG A 227 -20.38 -4.70 -4.64
CA ARG A 227 -19.25 -4.31 -5.50
C ARG A 227 -17.92 -4.71 -4.87
N PHE A 228 -16.99 -5.09 -5.73
CA PHE A 228 -15.60 -5.30 -5.35
C PHE A 228 -14.88 -3.97 -5.13
N SER A 229 -14.12 -3.87 -4.06
CA SER A 229 -13.32 -2.69 -3.70
C SER A 229 -11.85 -3.08 -3.55
N LEU A 230 -10.94 -2.28 -4.13
CA LEU A 230 -9.50 -2.51 -4.13
C LEU A 230 -8.77 -1.42 -3.35
N GLY A 231 -7.87 -1.81 -2.46
CA GLY A 231 -7.16 -0.90 -1.55
C GLY A 231 -5.81 -0.37 -2.07
N SER A 232 -5.44 -0.66 -3.32
CA SER A 232 -4.16 -0.24 -3.88
C SER A 232 -4.16 -0.32 -5.41
N GLY A 233 -3.22 0.38 -6.07
CA GLY A 233 -2.95 0.28 -7.50
C GLY A 233 -3.77 1.20 -8.40
N GLU A 234 -4.98 1.55 -8.04
CA GLU A 234 -5.85 2.45 -8.81
C GLU A 234 -5.49 3.93 -8.55
N ASN A 235 -5.55 4.77 -9.58
CA ASN A 235 -5.17 6.18 -9.46
C ASN A 235 -5.97 6.94 -8.40
N HIS A 236 -7.29 6.68 -8.25
CA HIS A 236 -8.07 7.29 -7.18
C HIS A 236 -7.60 6.86 -5.79
N VAL A 237 -7.14 5.61 -5.64
CA VAL A 237 -6.57 5.13 -4.37
C VAL A 237 -5.29 5.88 -4.04
N LEU A 238 -4.36 5.99 -5.01
CA LEU A 238 -3.10 6.72 -4.83
C LEU A 238 -3.36 8.17 -4.45
N MET A 239 -4.32 8.82 -5.11
CA MET A 239 -4.73 10.18 -4.85
C MET A 239 -5.31 10.35 -3.44
N HIS A 240 -6.21 9.46 -2.99
CA HIS A 240 -6.77 9.53 -1.63
C HIS A 240 -5.68 9.44 -0.54
N GLN A 241 -4.57 8.78 -0.81
CA GLN A 241 -3.46 8.66 0.14
C GLN A 241 -2.66 9.96 0.28
N THR A 242 -2.78 10.91 -0.63
CA THR A 242 -1.97 12.14 -0.61
C THR A 242 -2.23 13.04 0.61
N VAL A 243 -3.30 12.81 1.37
CA VAL A 243 -3.51 13.43 2.69
C VAL A 243 -2.30 13.23 3.63
N ILE A 244 -1.56 12.12 3.46
CA ILE A 244 -0.34 11.82 4.23
C ILE A 244 0.72 12.89 3.97
N GLY A 245 1.05 13.12 2.71
CA GLY A 245 2.09 14.06 2.30
C GLY A 245 1.66 15.51 2.42
N GLU A 246 0.37 15.83 2.22
CA GLU A 246 -0.14 17.19 2.44
C GLU A 246 0.00 17.61 3.91
N GLU A 247 -0.32 16.74 4.86
CA GLU A 247 -0.04 16.99 6.28
C GLU A 247 1.45 17.04 6.58
N ALA A 248 2.23 16.10 6.00
CA ALA A 248 3.67 16.04 6.24
C ALA A 248 4.40 17.28 5.73
N LEU A 249 3.96 17.91 4.65
CA LEU A 249 4.50 19.20 4.17
C LEU A 249 4.37 20.29 5.22
N LEU A 250 3.19 20.46 5.80
CA LEU A 250 2.96 21.45 6.87
C LEU A 250 3.78 21.13 8.12
N GLN A 251 3.93 19.85 8.45
CA GLN A 251 4.69 19.41 9.61
C GLN A 251 6.21 19.56 9.40
N MET A 252 6.71 19.34 8.18
CA MET A 252 8.11 19.61 7.83
C MET A 252 8.41 21.13 7.88
N GLU A 253 7.48 21.97 7.45
CA GLU A 253 7.58 23.43 7.60
C GLU A 253 7.71 23.81 9.08
N LEU A 254 6.90 23.22 9.98
CA LEU A 254 7.01 23.43 11.44
C LEU A 254 8.36 22.98 11.99
N SER A 255 8.98 21.95 11.42
CA SER A 255 10.31 21.48 11.84
C SER A 255 11.45 22.37 11.39
N GLY A 256 11.23 23.24 10.41
CA GLY A 256 12.22 24.05 9.74
C GLY A 256 13.13 23.28 8.77
N ASP A 257 12.80 22.01 8.47
CA ASP A 257 13.55 21.15 7.55
C ASP A 257 12.71 20.85 6.29
N PHE A 258 13.39 20.50 5.19
CA PHE A 258 12.78 19.98 3.97
C PHE A 258 13.54 18.70 3.54
N PRO A 259 12.86 17.61 3.11
CA PRO A 259 13.53 16.35 2.88
C PRO A 259 14.38 16.34 1.59
N ASP A 260 15.61 15.83 1.69
CA ASP A 260 16.44 15.45 0.55
C ASP A 260 16.05 14.09 -0.02
N VAL A 261 15.51 13.21 0.85
CA VAL A 261 15.09 11.86 0.48
C VAL A 261 13.73 11.56 1.11
N VAL A 262 12.76 11.12 0.29
CA VAL A 262 11.44 10.67 0.75
C VAL A 262 11.28 9.19 0.43
N ILE A 263 11.01 8.36 1.46
CA ILE A 263 11.01 6.91 1.38
C ILE A 263 9.62 6.35 1.67
N GLY A 264 9.17 5.39 0.87
CA GLY A 264 7.94 4.65 1.12
C GLY A 264 8.02 3.19 0.72
N ALA A 265 7.56 2.29 1.60
CA ALA A 265 7.41 0.89 1.24
C ALA A 265 6.33 0.71 0.16
N ILE A 266 6.57 -0.20 -0.80
CA ILE A 266 5.70 -0.39 -1.97
C ILE A 266 5.19 -1.83 -2.12
N GLY A 267 3.87 -2.00 -1.90
CA GLY A 267 3.12 -3.12 -2.48
C GLY A 267 2.75 -2.78 -3.93
N ALA A 268 1.53 -2.30 -4.17
CA ALA A 268 1.16 -1.71 -5.46
C ALA A 268 1.45 -0.20 -5.57
N GLY A 269 1.70 0.51 -4.47
CA GLY A 269 2.15 1.90 -4.50
C GLY A 269 1.35 2.91 -3.67
N SER A 270 0.25 2.52 -3.00
CA SER A 270 -0.62 3.46 -2.30
C SER A 270 0.10 4.22 -1.16
N ASN A 271 0.85 3.50 -0.34
CA ASN A 271 1.66 4.08 0.73
C ASN A 271 2.74 5.02 0.17
N PHE A 272 3.51 4.55 -0.81
CA PHE A 272 4.55 5.33 -1.45
C PHE A 272 3.99 6.62 -2.07
N ALA A 273 2.93 6.52 -2.87
CA ALA A 273 2.28 7.67 -3.50
C ALA A 273 1.78 8.69 -2.46
N GLY A 274 1.22 8.20 -1.35
CA GLY A 274 0.68 9.05 -0.30
C GLY A 274 1.68 10.02 0.28
N ILE A 275 2.89 9.55 0.58
CA ILE A 275 3.93 10.40 1.15
C ILE A 275 4.72 11.15 0.06
N THR A 276 4.95 10.57 -1.13
CA THR A 276 5.88 11.13 -2.10
C THR A 276 5.25 12.14 -3.06
N PHE A 277 4.01 11.94 -3.50
CA PHE A 277 3.41 12.79 -4.54
C PHE A 277 3.30 14.27 -4.16
N PRO A 278 2.86 14.66 -2.94
CA PRO A 278 2.88 16.07 -2.54
C PRO A 278 4.28 16.68 -2.52
N PHE A 279 5.30 15.94 -2.05
CA PHE A 279 6.69 16.40 -2.08
C PHE A 279 7.24 16.49 -3.50
N TYR A 280 6.84 15.61 -4.42
CA TYR A 280 7.18 15.72 -5.84
C TYR A 280 6.63 17.01 -6.44
N ARG A 281 5.39 17.40 -6.14
CA ARG A 281 4.81 18.69 -6.52
C ARG A 281 5.66 19.88 -6.02
N GLU A 282 6.00 19.88 -4.72
CA GLU A 282 6.76 20.98 -4.14
C GLU A 282 8.20 21.04 -4.70
N ALA A 283 8.82 19.87 -4.92
CA ALA A 283 10.12 19.80 -5.58
C ALA A 283 10.10 20.43 -6.98
N LEU A 284 9.07 20.13 -7.78
CA LEU A 284 8.90 20.75 -9.11
C LEU A 284 8.65 22.25 -9.04
N ARG A 285 7.84 22.72 -8.09
CA ARG A 285 7.45 24.12 -7.97
C ARG A 285 8.59 25.02 -7.50
N HIS A 286 9.43 24.52 -6.62
CA HIS A 286 10.49 25.28 -5.96
C HIS A 286 11.89 24.91 -6.44
N GLY A 287 12.03 23.99 -7.39
CA GLY A 287 13.31 23.54 -7.93
C GLY A 287 14.18 22.78 -6.92
N HIS A 288 13.56 22.15 -5.92
CA HIS A 288 14.28 21.30 -4.96
C HIS A 288 14.70 19.99 -5.60
N THR A 289 15.91 19.54 -5.29
CA THR A 289 16.37 18.21 -5.66
C THR A 289 16.00 17.24 -4.55
N VAL A 290 14.99 16.39 -4.79
CA VAL A 290 14.51 15.39 -3.84
C VAL A 290 14.58 14.01 -4.49
N ARG A 291 15.16 13.04 -3.78
CA ARG A 291 15.13 11.62 -4.18
C ARG A 291 13.89 10.95 -3.60
N PHE A 292 13.18 10.19 -4.41
CA PHE A 292 12.00 9.43 -4.00
C PHE A 292 12.32 7.94 -4.12
N VAL A 293 12.34 7.22 -3.00
CA VAL A 293 12.79 5.83 -2.94
C VAL A 293 11.63 4.91 -2.59
N ALA A 294 11.25 4.06 -3.55
CA ALA A 294 10.28 2.99 -3.36
C ALA A 294 10.99 1.74 -2.82
N VAL A 295 10.50 1.21 -1.69
CA VAL A 295 11.15 0.08 -1.02
C VAL A 295 10.25 -1.14 -1.09
N GLU A 296 10.75 -2.22 -1.69
CA GLU A 296 10.05 -3.49 -1.85
C GLU A 296 10.75 -4.65 -1.14
N ALA A 297 10.07 -5.79 -1.01
CA ALA A 297 10.64 -6.99 -0.43
C ALA A 297 11.41 -7.80 -1.49
N ASP A 298 12.57 -8.36 -1.14
CA ASP A 298 13.35 -9.26 -2.00
C ASP A 298 12.55 -10.46 -2.50
N ALA A 299 11.54 -10.89 -1.72
CA ALA A 299 10.64 -11.97 -2.13
C ALA A 299 9.64 -11.58 -3.22
N CYS A 300 9.50 -10.27 -3.53
CA CYS A 300 8.58 -9.77 -4.56
C CYS A 300 9.16 -8.52 -5.25
N PRO A 301 10.31 -8.64 -5.97
CA PRO A 301 11.12 -7.53 -6.46
C PRO A 301 10.61 -7.02 -7.82
N LYS A 302 9.34 -6.54 -7.86
CA LYS A 302 8.66 -6.17 -9.10
C LYS A 302 9.24 -4.97 -9.81
N MET A 303 9.80 -3.99 -9.07
CA MET A 303 10.43 -2.82 -9.66
C MET A 303 11.92 -3.06 -9.94
N THR A 304 12.64 -3.65 -8.99
CA THR A 304 14.09 -3.86 -9.12
C THR A 304 14.46 -4.98 -10.09
N ARG A 305 13.61 -6.02 -10.23
CA ARG A 305 13.88 -7.20 -11.10
C ARG A 305 12.74 -7.54 -12.07
N GLY A 306 11.58 -6.89 -11.95
CA GLY A 306 10.45 -7.09 -12.85
C GLY A 306 10.64 -6.40 -14.21
N SER A 307 9.62 -6.51 -15.07
CA SER A 307 9.61 -5.93 -16.42
C SER A 307 8.49 -4.91 -16.59
N TYR A 308 8.73 -3.82 -17.32
CA TYR A 308 7.71 -2.80 -17.64
C TYR A 308 6.87 -3.27 -18.83
N ARG A 309 5.73 -3.91 -18.56
CA ARG A 309 4.87 -4.57 -19.56
C ARG A 309 3.39 -4.31 -19.32
N LEU A 310 2.55 -4.68 -20.30
CA LEU A 310 1.11 -4.80 -20.13
C LEU A 310 0.82 -6.12 -19.41
N ASP A 311 0.18 -6.06 -18.24
CA ASP A 311 -0.19 -7.24 -17.47
C ASP A 311 -1.53 -7.07 -16.75
N HIS A 312 -2.13 -8.19 -16.35
CA HIS A 312 -3.37 -8.22 -15.58
C HIS A 312 -3.11 -7.96 -14.09
N THR A 313 -4.09 -7.36 -13.42
CA THR A 313 -4.02 -7.15 -11.97
C THR A 313 -4.58 -8.31 -11.15
N ASP A 314 -5.20 -9.29 -11.81
CA ASP A 314 -5.77 -10.49 -11.21
C ASP A 314 -5.21 -11.77 -11.81
N TYR A 315 -5.15 -12.84 -11.02
CA TYR A 315 -4.65 -14.15 -11.40
C TYR A 315 -5.42 -14.79 -12.57
N SER A 316 -6.72 -14.56 -12.65
CA SER A 316 -7.60 -15.13 -13.68
C SER A 316 -7.53 -14.40 -15.03
N ALA A 317 -6.76 -13.34 -15.14
CA ALA A 317 -6.60 -12.51 -16.34
C ALA A 317 -7.93 -11.93 -16.89
N ILE A 318 -8.89 -11.66 -16.00
CA ILE A 318 -10.22 -11.14 -16.36
C ILE A 318 -10.22 -9.61 -16.43
N THR A 319 -9.41 -8.94 -15.59
CA THR A 319 -9.27 -7.48 -15.58
C THR A 319 -8.58 -6.99 -16.85
N PRO A 320 -8.80 -5.73 -17.25
CA PRO A 320 -7.98 -5.12 -18.31
C PRO A 320 -6.49 -5.13 -17.93
N MET A 321 -5.64 -5.38 -18.92
CA MET A 321 -4.20 -5.23 -18.76
C MET A 321 -3.84 -3.75 -18.59
N VAL A 322 -2.93 -3.47 -17.66
CA VAL A 322 -2.37 -2.14 -17.44
C VAL A 322 -0.85 -2.18 -17.66
N LYS A 323 -0.27 -1.08 -18.10
CA LYS A 323 1.19 -0.97 -18.26
C LYS A 323 1.81 -0.74 -16.90
N MET A 324 2.63 -1.69 -16.43
CA MET A 324 3.24 -1.65 -15.10
C MET A 324 4.55 -2.40 -15.04
N TYR A 325 5.38 -2.11 -14.05
CA TYR A 325 6.44 -3.02 -13.64
C TYR A 325 5.81 -4.21 -12.95
N THR A 326 6.10 -5.41 -13.42
CA THR A 326 5.46 -6.65 -12.98
C THR A 326 6.42 -7.83 -12.99
N LEU A 327 6.14 -8.79 -12.12
CA LEU A 327 6.73 -10.13 -12.10
C LEU A 327 5.85 -11.16 -12.84
N GLY A 328 4.69 -10.72 -13.38
CA GLY A 328 3.69 -11.59 -13.98
C GLY A 328 2.49 -11.85 -13.07
N HIS A 329 1.26 -11.77 -13.62
CA HIS A 329 0.02 -11.93 -12.83
C HIS A 329 -0.14 -13.33 -12.20
N ARG A 330 0.64 -14.31 -12.65
CA ARG A 330 0.69 -15.66 -12.05
C ARG A 330 1.85 -15.86 -11.08
N PHE A 331 2.71 -14.84 -10.90
CA PHE A 331 3.79 -14.90 -9.94
C PHE A 331 3.27 -15.16 -8.53
N SER A 332 3.77 -16.20 -7.90
CA SER A 332 3.46 -16.55 -6.52
C SER A 332 4.64 -16.17 -5.62
N SER A 333 4.50 -15.06 -4.91
CA SER A 333 5.50 -14.67 -3.91
C SER A 333 5.52 -15.65 -2.74
N TYR A 334 6.71 -15.93 -2.23
CA TYR A 334 6.85 -16.69 -0.98
C TYR A 334 6.11 -16.05 0.18
N GLN A 335 5.82 -16.87 1.19
CA GLN A 335 5.12 -16.47 2.39
C GLN A 335 6.07 -15.69 3.29
N ILE A 336 6.14 -14.38 3.08
CA ILE A 336 6.83 -13.45 3.97
C ILE A 336 5.84 -12.76 4.91
N HIS A 337 6.34 -12.30 6.05
CA HIS A 337 5.51 -11.60 7.05
C HIS A 337 4.99 -10.25 6.58
N ALA A 338 5.70 -9.57 5.66
CA ALA A 338 5.25 -8.34 5.00
C ALA A 338 4.23 -8.63 3.88
N GLY A 339 3.08 -9.22 4.24
CA GLY A 339 2.06 -9.67 3.29
C GLY A 339 1.51 -8.57 2.37
N GLY A 340 1.54 -7.30 2.80
CA GLY A 340 1.13 -6.14 2.00
C GLY A 340 2.10 -5.80 0.86
N LEU A 341 3.31 -6.36 0.83
CA LEU A 341 4.29 -6.14 -0.23
C LEU A 341 4.32 -7.26 -1.28
N ARG A 342 3.52 -8.32 -1.13
CA ARG A 342 3.50 -9.49 -2.02
C ARG A 342 2.65 -9.33 -3.29
N PHE A 343 2.38 -8.12 -3.74
CA PHE A 343 1.67 -7.90 -5.00
C PHE A 343 2.65 -7.88 -6.18
N HIS A 344 2.35 -8.63 -7.23
CA HIS A 344 3.23 -8.88 -8.37
C HIS A 344 3.54 -7.65 -9.23
N GLY A 345 2.74 -6.58 -9.14
CA GLY A 345 2.87 -5.39 -9.98
C GLY A 345 2.85 -4.08 -9.19
N ALA A 346 3.41 -3.02 -9.76
CA ALA A 346 3.30 -1.66 -9.25
C ALA A 346 2.21 -0.88 -10.01
N ALA A 347 1.54 0.07 -9.35
CA ALA A 347 0.54 0.93 -9.97
C ALA A 347 1.06 1.58 -11.26
N PRO A 348 0.22 1.74 -12.30
CA PRO A 348 0.65 2.27 -13.61
C PRO A 348 1.40 3.60 -13.51
N ILE A 349 0.91 4.54 -12.66
CA ILE A 349 1.54 5.85 -12.52
C ILE A 349 2.90 5.76 -11.80
N VAL A 350 3.01 4.92 -10.77
CA VAL A 350 4.29 4.69 -10.06
C VAL A 350 5.28 4.01 -10.99
N SER A 351 4.81 3.03 -11.76
CA SER A 351 5.62 2.35 -12.78
C SER A 351 6.12 3.31 -13.86
N ALA A 352 5.27 4.22 -14.33
CA ALA A 352 5.66 5.23 -15.30
C ALA A 352 6.71 6.20 -14.72
N MET A 353 6.53 6.65 -13.48
CA MET A 353 7.51 7.51 -12.79
C MET A 353 8.86 6.82 -12.64
N TYR A 354 8.87 5.53 -12.31
CA TYR A 354 10.10 4.75 -12.22
C TYR A 354 10.77 4.57 -13.60
N HIS A 355 9.97 4.29 -14.64
CA HIS A 355 10.45 4.16 -16.01
C HIS A 355 11.08 5.46 -16.54
N GLU A 356 10.55 6.61 -16.13
CA GLU A 356 11.06 7.95 -16.47
C GLU A 356 12.21 8.42 -15.55
N GLY A 357 12.70 7.56 -14.65
CA GLY A 357 13.79 7.89 -13.73
C GLY A 357 13.43 8.97 -12.69
N LYS A 358 12.14 9.16 -12.39
CA LYS A 358 11.68 10.14 -11.38
C LYS A 358 11.69 9.58 -9.96
N ILE A 359 11.73 8.26 -9.82
CA ILE A 359 11.83 7.55 -8.55
C ILE A 359 12.86 6.44 -8.65
N GLU A 360 13.42 6.06 -7.52
CA GLU A 360 14.35 4.95 -7.35
C GLU A 360 13.62 3.76 -6.71
N ALA A 361 14.16 2.55 -6.86
CA ALA A 361 13.67 1.38 -6.17
C ALA A 361 14.82 0.65 -5.47
N LYS A 362 14.55 0.17 -4.24
CA LYS A 362 15.43 -0.70 -3.46
C LYS A 362 14.64 -1.89 -2.92
N SER A 363 15.29 -3.01 -2.71
CA SER A 363 14.69 -4.18 -2.08
C SER A 363 15.49 -4.64 -0.88
N TYR A 364 14.81 -5.31 0.07
CA TYR A 364 15.42 -5.80 1.31
C TYR A 364 14.92 -7.19 1.66
N SER A 365 15.82 -7.98 2.28
CA SER A 365 15.50 -9.28 2.85
C SER A 365 14.72 -9.15 4.16
N GLN A 366 13.98 -10.19 4.54
CA GLN A 366 13.23 -10.21 5.82
C GLN A 366 14.14 -10.00 7.02
N SER A 367 15.27 -10.68 7.08
CA SER A 367 16.22 -10.59 8.20
C SER A 367 16.68 -9.15 8.41
N ARG A 368 17.10 -8.46 7.32
CA ARG A 368 17.51 -7.05 7.37
C ARG A 368 16.38 -6.14 7.84
N VAL A 369 15.16 -6.39 7.39
CA VAL A 369 13.97 -5.60 7.73
C VAL A 369 13.61 -5.76 9.21
N PHE A 370 13.61 -6.98 9.75
CA PHE A 370 13.32 -7.22 11.16
C PHE A 370 14.43 -6.70 12.08
N GLU A 371 15.69 -6.85 11.70
CA GLU A 371 16.82 -6.22 12.42
C GLU A 371 16.61 -4.70 12.54
N SER A 372 16.28 -4.05 11.45
CA SER A 372 15.99 -2.62 11.41
C SER A 372 14.74 -2.24 12.23
N GLY A 373 13.71 -3.07 12.19
CA GLY A 373 12.49 -2.89 12.97
C GLY A 373 12.73 -3.02 14.48
N VAL A 374 13.58 -3.95 14.90
CA VAL A 374 14.00 -4.12 16.32
C VAL A 374 14.83 -2.91 16.76
N LEU A 375 15.81 -2.47 15.97
CA LEU A 375 16.58 -1.26 16.28
C LEU A 375 15.66 -0.03 16.42
N PHE A 376 14.71 0.16 15.50
CA PHE A 376 13.74 1.24 15.55
C PHE A 376 12.86 1.14 16.82
N THR A 377 12.44 -0.06 17.18
CA THR A 377 11.66 -0.30 18.41
C THR A 377 12.45 0.06 19.65
N HIS A 378 13.74 -0.31 19.72
CA HIS A 378 14.60 0.00 20.86
C HIS A 378 14.87 1.50 21.00
N THR A 379 14.96 2.22 19.89
CA THR A 379 15.28 3.65 19.90
C THR A 379 14.03 4.51 20.05
N GLU A 380 12.99 4.26 19.25
CA GLU A 380 11.81 5.15 19.19
C GLU A 380 10.61 4.61 19.98
N GLY A 381 10.66 3.38 20.49
CA GLY A 381 9.59 2.79 21.31
C GLY A 381 8.35 2.38 20.50
N ILE A 382 8.47 2.32 19.17
CA ILE A 382 7.36 2.02 18.26
C ILE A 382 7.71 0.75 17.49
N ILE A 383 6.82 -0.26 17.53
CA ILE A 383 6.95 -1.49 16.75
C ILE A 383 6.38 -1.22 15.34
N PRO A 384 7.20 -1.20 14.29
CA PRO A 384 6.70 -0.98 12.93
C PRO A 384 6.05 -2.27 12.39
N ALA A 385 5.02 -2.13 11.54
CA ALA A 385 4.56 -3.27 10.75
C ALA A 385 5.72 -3.79 9.87
N PRO A 386 5.80 -5.10 9.57
CA PRO A 386 6.86 -5.64 8.70
C PRO A 386 6.97 -4.91 7.35
N GLU A 387 5.86 -4.46 6.79
CA GLU A 387 5.83 -3.61 5.59
C GLU A 387 6.54 -2.27 5.84
N SER A 388 6.26 -1.61 6.96
CA SER A 388 6.85 -0.31 7.32
C SER A 388 8.32 -0.41 7.65
N ALA A 389 8.74 -1.54 8.23
CA ALA A 389 10.14 -1.82 8.57
C ALA A 389 11.06 -1.85 7.34
N HIS A 390 10.52 -2.11 6.13
CA HIS A 390 11.27 -1.93 4.86
C HIS A 390 11.68 -0.47 4.65
N ALA A 391 10.80 0.48 4.92
CA ALA A 391 11.14 1.90 4.83
C ALA A 391 12.12 2.33 5.94
N VAL A 392 12.01 1.74 7.14
CA VAL A 392 12.97 1.94 8.24
C VAL A 392 14.36 1.45 7.83
N ALA A 393 14.48 0.25 7.24
CA ALA A 393 15.75 -0.29 6.77
C ALA A 393 16.43 0.64 5.75
N CYS A 394 15.65 1.14 4.80
CA CYS A 394 16.15 2.08 3.80
C CYS A 394 16.58 3.42 4.44
N ALA A 395 15.81 3.94 5.40
CA ALA A 395 16.17 5.18 6.11
C ALA A 395 17.47 5.02 6.92
N ILE A 396 17.68 3.87 7.54
CA ILE A 396 18.93 3.53 8.23
C ILE A 396 20.11 3.51 7.25
N ASP A 397 19.96 2.87 6.08
CA ASP A 397 21.04 2.81 5.08
C ASP A 397 21.36 4.22 4.51
N GLU A 398 20.35 5.06 4.26
CA GLU A 398 20.57 6.45 3.84
C GLU A 398 21.28 7.25 4.93
N ALA A 399 20.96 7.03 6.20
CA ALA A 399 21.58 7.70 7.34
C ALA A 399 23.04 7.25 7.55
N LEU A 400 23.33 5.96 7.38
CA LEU A 400 24.71 5.42 7.43
C LEU A 400 25.54 5.94 6.24
N SER A 401 24.95 6.06 5.07
CA SER A 401 25.61 6.70 3.92
C SER A 401 25.96 8.16 4.20
N CYS A 402 25.14 8.91 4.96
CA CYS A 402 25.48 10.24 5.41
C CYS A 402 26.71 10.27 6.33
N LEU A 403 26.81 9.30 7.23
CA LEU A 403 27.96 9.14 8.11
C LEU A 403 29.25 8.87 7.30
N GLU A 404 29.21 7.93 6.36
CA GLU A 404 30.34 7.55 5.52
C GLU A 404 30.87 8.72 4.68
N HIS A 405 29.97 9.57 4.17
CA HIS A 405 30.33 10.71 3.31
C HIS A 405 30.52 12.01 4.08
N GLY A 406 30.30 12.03 5.39
CA GLY A 406 30.41 13.23 6.24
C GLY A 406 29.43 14.35 5.87
N SER A 407 28.28 14.02 5.27
CA SER A 407 27.27 14.98 4.79
C SER A 407 25.92 14.72 5.42
N GLY A 408 25.32 15.73 6.09
CA GLY A 408 23.97 15.61 6.61
C GLY A 408 22.92 15.67 5.50
N ARG A 409 21.86 14.83 5.59
CA ARG A 409 20.66 14.90 4.76
C ARG A 409 19.42 14.82 5.65
N THR A 410 18.35 15.41 5.18
CA THR A 410 17.03 15.23 5.79
C THR A 410 16.32 14.06 5.10
N ILE A 411 16.03 13.03 5.86
CA ILE A 411 15.39 11.78 5.41
C ILE A 411 13.99 11.75 5.98
N LEU A 412 12.98 11.63 5.12
CA LEU A 412 11.58 11.43 5.52
C LEU A 412 11.09 10.07 5.06
N PHE A 413 10.52 9.28 5.96
CA PHE A 413 9.83 8.04 5.55
C PHE A 413 8.42 7.93 6.10
N ASN A 414 7.58 7.13 5.43
CA ASN A 414 6.24 6.84 5.93
C ASN A 414 6.24 5.55 6.76
N LEU A 415 5.95 5.67 8.07
CA LEU A 415 5.64 4.55 8.94
C LEU A 415 4.19 4.15 8.71
N SER A 416 3.97 3.35 7.67
CA SER A 416 2.68 3.06 7.06
C SER A 416 1.69 2.30 7.93
N GLY A 417 2.17 1.63 8.98
CA GLY A 417 1.37 0.89 9.95
C GLY A 417 2.18 0.45 11.16
N HIS A 418 1.49 0.16 12.29
CA HIS A 418 2.09 -0.40 13.49
C HIS A 418 2.18 -1.93 13.43
N GLY A 419 3.12 -2.52 14.18
CA GLY A 419 3.37 -3.96 14.28
C GLY A 419 2.67 -4.68 15.43
N LEU A 420 1.77 -4.01 16.16
CA LEU A 420 1.12 -4.61 17.33
C LEU A 420 0.27 -5.86 17.02
N LEU A 421 -0.17 -6.02 15.79
CA LEU A 421 -0.86 -7.21 15.29
C LEU A 421 0.08 -8.17 14.54
N ASP A 422 1.39 -7.92 14.57
CA ASP A 422 2.41 -8.67 13.85
C ASP A 422 3.51 -9.19 14.84
N LEU A 423 3.20 -9.25 16.15
CA LEU A 423 4.15 -9.65 17.19
C LEU A 423 4.69 -11.07 16.97
N SER A 424 3.87 -11.99 16.44
CA SER A 424 4.32 -13.33 16.09
C SER A 424 5.45 -13.35 15.05
N ALA A 425 5.47 -12.37 14.14
CA ALA A 425 6.54 -12.24 13.15
C ALA A 425 7.86 -11.77 13.80
N TYR A 426 7.76 -10.84 14.76
CA TYR A 426 8.93 -10.41 15.54
C TYR A 426 9.43 -11.51 16.45
N GLU A 427 8.54 -12.32 17.05
CA GLU A 427 8.92 -13.51 17.85
C GLU A 427 9.69 -14.51 16.98
N SER A 428 9.21 -14.81 15.75
CA SER A 428 9.94 -15.68 14.83
C SER A 428 11.33 -15.13 14.49
N PHE A 429 11.48 -13.81 14.38
CA PHE A 429 12.80 -13.20 14.16
C PHE A 429 13.72 -13.35 15.38
N LEU A 430 13.21 -13.07 16.58
CA LEU A 430 13.98 -13.18 17.83
C LEU A 430 14.38 -14.63 18.14
N SER A 431 13.58 -15.60 17.71
CA SER A 431 13.86 -17.04 17.83
C SER A 431 14.80 -17.58 16.73
N GLY A 432 15.16 -16.75 15.73
CA GLY A 432 16.01 -17.18 14.61
C GLY A 432 15.29 -17.99 13.52
N ASP A 433 13.96 -17.99 13.51
CA ASP A 433 13.14 -18.77 12.58
C ASP A 433 12.81 -18.03 11.27
N ILE A 434 13.29 -16.80 11.10
CA ILE A 434 13.09 -16.04 9.85
C ILE A 434 14.00 -16.60 8.74
N VAL A 435 13.37 -16.86 7.60
CA VAL A 435 14.07 -17.32 6.40
C VAL A 435 13.97 -16.23 5.32
N ASP A 436 15.13 -15.83 4.82
CA ASP A 436 15.21 -14.94 3.68
C ASP A 436 14.89 -15.70 2.40
N TYR A 437 14.18 -15.04 1.51
CA TYR A 437 13.80 -15.57 0.23
C TYR A 437 13.89 -14.51 -0.87
N SER A 438 14.50 -14.89 -1.98
CA SER A 438 14.52 -14.12 -3.22
C SER A 438 14.25 -15.06 -4.40
N PRO A 439 13.32 -14.74 -5.33
CA PRO A 439 13.07 -15.59 -6.48
C PRO A 439 14.32 -15.66 -7.36
N SER A 440 14.55 -16.82 -7.99
CA SER A 440 15.60 -16.97 -8.98
C SER A 440 15.27 -16.17 -10.26
N ASP A 441 16.26 -15.93 -11.11
CA ASP A 441 16.00 -15.31 -12.42
C ASP A 441 15.19 -16.23 -13.34
N GLU A 442 15.21 -17.54 -13.10
CA GLU A 442 14.40 -18.53 -13.79
C GLU A 442 12.94 -18.41 -13.37
N ASP A 443 12.64 -18.36 -12.06
CA ASP A 443 11.29 -18.15 -11.54
C ASP A 443 10.64 -16.89 -12.13
N ILE A 444 11.41 -15.79 -12.21
CA ILE A 444 10.94 -14.52 -12.77
C ILE A 444 10.70 -14.64 -14.28
N ARG A 445 11.61 -15.26 -15.03
CA ARG A 445 11.44 -15.46 -16.47
C ARG A 445 10.23 -16.32 -16.78
N ASP A 446 10.04 -17.41 -16.03
CA ASP A 446 8.91 -18.33 -16.23
C ASP A 446 7.59 -17.64 -15.95
N SER A 447 7.51 -16.87 -14.86
CA SER A 447 6.29 -16.14 -14.53
C SER A 447 5.96 -15.00 -15.52
N LEU A 448 6.95 -14.49 -16.26
CA LEU A 448 6.79 -13.48 -17.30
C LEU A 448 6.55 -14.09 -18.70
N SER A 449 6.74 -15.40 -18.88
CA SER A 449 6.65 -16.06 -20.19
C SER A 449 5.27 -15.97 -20.84
N ASP A 450 4.21 -15.97 -20.03
CA ASP A 450 2.82 -15.84 -20.49
C ASP A 450 2.43 -14.40 -20.90
N ILE A 451 3.31 -13.43 -20.64
CA ILE A 451 3.04 -12.00 -20.89
C ILE A 451 3.83 -11.57 -22.13
N ARG A 452 3.11 -11.18 -23.16
CA ARG A 452 3.74 -10.64 -24.38
C ARG A 452 4.41 -9.28 -24.08
N PRO A 453 5.57 -9.00 -24.71
CA PRO A 453 6.26 -7.71 -24.57
C PRO A 453 5.41 -6.50 -24.95
#